data_a4a354c90205c9add5d299edccd91792
#
_entry.id   a4a354c90205c9add5d299edccd91792
#
_cell.length_a   1.000
_cell.length_b   1.000
_cell.length_c   1.000
_cell.angle_alpha   90.00
_cell.angle_beta   90.00
_cell.angle_gamma   90.00
#
_symmetry.space_group_name_H-M   'P 1'
#
loop_
_entity.id
_entity.type
_entity.pdbx_description
1 polymer ?
#
loop_
_entity_poly.entity_id
_entity_poly.type
_entity_poly.pdbx_seq_one_letter_code
_entity_poly.pdbx_strand_id
1 'polypeptide(L)'
;RSVVLFSKIRLARNLSDTPFKSKLSSEIKRNTVKKLYACIKNSELAGDFTLVDLQGASPAQAAAYAERQLISPEFAKEKGAFLVSPDESVCVMLCEEDHIRINAFAPGLDPESAYAKANKVDDVFIDRLPIAFDERLGFLTASPVNLGTGLKISVGLHLPAVEHAGG
;
A
#
# COMPACT_ATOMS: atom_id res chain seq x y z
N ARG A 1 23.12 -0.95 20.01
CA ARG A 1 21.79 -0.46 19.58
C ARG A 1 21.68 -0.68 18.09
N SER A 2 20.60 -1.29 17.62
CA SER A 2 20.37 -1.46 16.18
C SER A 2 20.07 -0.09 15.55
N VAL A 3 20.80 0.24 14.47
CA VAL A 3 20.59 1.45 13.68
C VAL A 3 19.36 1.29 12.78
N VAL A 4 19.04 0.05 12.36
CA VAL A 4 17.89 -0.27 11.52
C VAL A 4 16.66 -0.50 12.39
N LEU A 5 15.62 0.31 12.21
CA LEU A 5 14.39 0.23 12.95
C LEU A 5 13.41 -0.78 12.33
N PHE A 6 13.26 -0.70 11.00
CA PHE A 6 12.35 -1.58 10.25
C PHE A 6 12.76 -1.70 8.78
N SER A 7 12.29 -2.76 8.15
CA SER A 7 12.25 -2.94 6.70
C SER A 7 10.82 -2.78 6.20
N LYS A 8 10.65 -2.09 5.07
CA LYS A 8 9.37 -1.86 4.43
C LYS A 8 9.41 -2.31 2.98
N ILE A 9 8.43 -3.11 2.59
CA ILE A 9 8.14 -3.48 1.21
C ILE A 9 6.91 -2.73 0.75
N ARG A 10 6.96 -2.21 -0.48
CA ARG A 10 5.81 -1.66 -1.18
C ARG A 10 5.64 -2.35 -2.52
N LEU A 11 4.44 -2.88 -2.79
CA LEU A 11 4.03 -3.39 -4.09
C LEU A 11 2.95 -2.47 -4.69
N ALA A 12 3.06 -2.16 -5.98
CA ALA A 12 2.09 -1.37 -6.73
C ALA A 12 1.46 -2.21 -7.82
N ARG A 13 0.11 -2.21 -7.89
CA ARG A 13 -0.67 -2.95 -8.91
C ARG A 13 -1.83 -2.10 -9.40
N ASN A 14 -2.20 -2.30 -10.65
CA ASN A 14 -3.38 -1.68 -11.26
C ASN A 14 -4.26 -2.73 -11.91
N LEU A 15 -5.55 -2.43 -11.99
CA LEU A 15 -6.52 -3.23 -12.74
C LEU A 15 -6.46 -2.85 -14.20
N SER A 16 -6.49 -3.84 -15.10
CA SER A 16 -6.47 -3.62 -16.55
C SER A 16 -7.80 -3.08 -17.08
N ASP A 17 -8.90 -3.31 -16.35
CA ASP A 17 -10.26 -2.90 -16.70
C ASP A 17 -10.68 -1.56 -16.07
N THR A 18 -9.77 -0.86 -15.43
CA THR A 18 -10.05 0.38 -14.69
C THR A 18 -9.06 1.47 -15.08
N PRO A 19 -9.52 2.71 -15.38
CA PRO A 19 -8.61 3.80 -15.72
C PRO A 19 -7.64 4.13 -14.59
N PHE A 20 -6.43 4.58 -14.93
CA PHE A 20 -5.49 5.12 -13.94
C PHE A 20 -6.07 6.34 -13.21
N LYS A 21 -5.54 6.64 -12.02
CA LYS A 21 -6.02 7.69 -11.11
C LYS A 21 -6.33 9.03 -11.80
N SER A 22 -5.52 9.46 -12.76
CA SER A 22 -5.72 10.73 -13.48
C SER A 22 -7.04 10.83 -14.25
N LYS A 23 -7.64 9.69 -14.59
CA LYS A 23 -8.93 9.57 -15.30
C LYS A 23 -10.02 8.90 -14.45
N LEU A 24 -9.77 8.72 -13.16
CA LEU A 24 -10.66 8.01 -12.26
C LEU A 24 -11.72 8.97 -11.70
N SER A 25 -12.98 8.82 -12.14
CA SER A 25 -14.09 9.57 -11.53
C SER A 25 -14.35 9.12 -10.09
N SER A 26 -15.00 9.96 -9.29
CA SER A 26 -15.35 9.63 -7.90
C SER A 26 -16.24 8.38 -7.79
N GLU A 27 -17.09 8.13 -8.77
CA GLU A 27 -17.95 6.95 -8.83
C GLU A 27 -17.13 5.69 -9.13
N ILE A 28 -16.28 5.72 -10.15
CA ILE A 28 -15.39 4.61 -10.50
C ILE A 28 -14.46 4.31 -9.32
N LYS A 29 -13.91 5.34 -8.67
CA LYS A 29 -13.08 5.18 -7.47
C LYS A 29 -13.82 4.41 -6.36
N ARG A 30 -15.06 4.82 -6.02
CA ARG A 30 -15.87 4.11 -5.01
C ARG A 30 -16.14 2.66 -5.38
N ASN A 31 -16.47 2.39 -6.64
CA ASN A 31 -16.74 1.04 -7.12
C ASN A 31 -15.49 0.18 -7.11
N THR A 32 -14.33 0.76 -7.47
CA THR A 32 -13.02 0.10 -7.40
C THR A 32 -12.65 -0.26 -5.96
N VAL A 33 -12.81 0.66 -5.01
CA VAL A 33 -12.58 0.39 -3.58
C VAL A 33 -13.46 -0.78 -3.10
N LYS A 34 -14.76 -0.78 -3.44
CA LYS A 34 -15.67 -1.88 -3.09
C LYS A 34 -15.22 -3.22 -3.70
N LYS A 35 -14.82 -3.21 -4.98
CA LYS A 35 -14.33 -4.40 -5.71
C LYS A 35 -13.08 -4.97 -5.03
N LEU A 36 -12.11 -4.12 -4.71
CA LEU A 36 -10.87 -4.53 -4.06
C LEU A 36 -11.10 -5.06 -2.64
N TYR A 37 -11.95 -4.39 -1.85
CA TYR A 37 -12.32 -4.88 -0.52
C TYR A 37 -13.07 -6.21 -0.58
N ALA A 38 -14.03 -6.36 -1.50
CA ALA A 38 -14.76 -7.61 -1.69
C ALA A 38 -13.83 -8.76 -2.09
N CYS A 39 -12.77 -8.49 -2.88
CA CYS A 39 -11.77 -9.47 -3.24
C CYS A 39 -11.08 -10.06 -2.00
N ILE A 40 -10.62 -9.24 -1.07
CA ILE A 40 -10.01 -9.69 0.19
C ILE A 40 -11.05 -10.36 1.10
N LYS A 41 -12.24 -9.76 1.26
CA LYS A 41 -13.31 -10.30 2.11
C LYS A 41 -13.79 -11.69 1.70
N ASN A 42 -13.70 -12.02 0.41
CA ASN A 42 -14.11 -13.32 -0.13
C ASN A 42 -12.93 -14.27 -0.37
N SER A 43 -11.77 -13.98 0.21
CA SER A 43 -10.56 -14.81 0.14
C SER A 43 -10.24 -15.49 1.46
N GLU A 44 -9.15 -16.23 1.48
CA GLU A 44 -8.55 -16.81 2.68
C GLU A 44 -8.09 -15.76 3.71
N LEU A 45 -7.98 -14.48 3.28
CA LEU A 45 -7.62 -13.34 4.14
C LEU A 45 -8.82 -12.58 4.70
N ALA A 46 -10.03 -13.15 4.62
CA ALA A 46 -11.29 -12.47 4.95
C ALA A 46 -11.34 -11.85 6.36
N GLY A 47 -10.68 -12.45 7.35
CA GLY A 47 -10.63 -11.97 8.73
C GLY A 47 -9.37 -11.17 9.10
N ASP A 48 -8.42 -11.09 8.17
CA ASP A 48 -7.07 -10.57 8.46
C ASP A 48 -6.97 -9.04 8.27
N PHE A 49 -8.01 -8.41 7.72
CA PHE A 49 -7.98 -6.98 7.40
C PHE A 49 -9.25 -6.23 7.80
N THR A 50 -9.05 -5.02 8.31
CA THR A 50 -10.11 -4.04 8.54
C THR A 50 -10.07 -2.96 7.47
N LEU A 51 -11.22 -2.63 6.88
CA LEU A 51 -11.36 -1.47 6.00
C LEU A 51 -11.50 -0.21 6.84
N VAL A 52 -10.62 0.76 6.59
CA VAL A 52 -10.67 2.11 7.15
C VAL A 52 -11.00 3.09 6.03
N ASP A 53 -12.13 3.80 6.16
CA ASP A 53 -12.52 4.89 5.27
C ASP A 53 -12.28 6.22 5.97
N LEU A 54 -11.35 7.00 5.43
CA LEU A 54 -10.97 8.30 6.02
C LEU A 54 -11.96 9.42 5.71
N GLN A 55 -13.00 9.20 4.90
CA GLN A 55 -14.02 10.23 4.64
C GLN A 55 -14.75 10.66 5.93
N GLY A 56 -14.99 9.71 6.83
CA GLY A 56 -15.57 9.96 8.15
C GLY A 56 -14.57 10.29 9.26
N ALA A 57 -13.26 10.24 8.98
CA ALA A 57 -12.23 10.45 9.99
C ALA A 57 -11.95 11.94 10.20
N SER A 58 -11.60 12.30 11.45
CA SER A 58 -11.06 13.62 11.74
C SER A 58 -9.65 13.79 11.13
N PRO A 59 -9.19 15.04 10.86
CA PRO A 59 -7.82 15.27 10.40
C PRO A 59 -6.75 14.68 11.31
N ALA A 60 -6.97 14.70 12.61
CA ALA A 60 -6.05 14.13 13.60
C ALA A 60 -5.96 12.59 13.49
N GLN A 61 -7.09 11.91 13.28
CA GLN A 61 -7.10 10.46 13.06
C GLN A 61 -6.37 10.08 11.77
N ALA A 62 -6.61 10.81 10.68
CA ALA A 62 -5.92 10.57 9.42
C ALA A 62 -4.40 10.83 9.53
N ALA A 63 -4.00 11.90 10.22
CA ALA A 63 -2.60 12.21 10.48
C ALA A 63 -1.90 11.12 11.30
N ALA A 64 -2.57 10.55 12.32
CA ALA A 64 -2.01 9.49 13.14
C ALA A 64 -1.65 8.22 12.33
N TYR A 65 -2.41 7.88 11.29
CA TYR A 65 -2.04 6.78 10.38
C TYR A 65 -0.82 7.13 9.51
N ALA A 66 -0.71 8.39 9.08
CA ALA A 66 0.45 8.85 8.31
C ALA A 66 1.73 8.91 9.17
N GLU A 67 1.65 9.35 10.42
CA GLU A 67 2.76 9.36 11.39
C GLU A 67 3.30 7.95 11.66
N ARG A 68 2.42 6.94 11.70
CA ARG A 68 2.81 5.53 11.79
C ARG A 68 3.30 4.96 10.45
N GLN A 69 3.41 5.76 9.40
CA GLN A 69 3.85 5.38 8.06
C GLN A 69 3.00 4.31 7.36
N LEU A 70 1.79 4.06 7.84
CA LEU A 70 0.85 3.13 7.21
C LEU A 70 0.35 3.66 5.87
N ILE A 71 0.08 4.96 5.80
CA ILE A 71 -0.36 5.67 4.60
C ILE A 71 0.53 6.88 4.34
N SER A 72 0.49 7.43 3.12
CA SER A 72 1.18 8.68 2.82
C SER A 72 0.42 9.91 3.38
N PRO A 73 1.12 11.02 3.69
CA PRO A 73 0.45 12.26 4.12
C PRO A 73 -0.53 12.81 3.07
N GLU A 74 -0.22 12.66 1.79
CA GLU A 74 -1.09 13.06 0.67
C GLU A 74 -2.37 12.23 0.65
N PHE A 75 -2.25 10.91 0.83
CA PHE A 75 -3.41 10.01 0.90
C PHE A 75 -4.31 10.29 2.09
N ALA A 76 -3.72 10.65 3.24
CA ALA A 76 -4.47 11.10 4.42
C ALA A 76 -5.28 12.37 4.13
N LYS A 77 -4.71 13.35 3.41
CA LYS A 77 -5.39 14.58 2.98
C LYS A 77 -6.51 14.32 1.97
N GLU A 78 -6.29 13.37 1.06
CA GLU A 78 -7.31 12.95 0.07
C GLU A 78 -8.47 12.16 0.68
N LYS A 79 -8.40 11.82 1.96
CA LYS A 79 -9.38 11.00 2.69
C LYS A 79 -9.71 9.70 1.96
N GLY A 80 -8.68 8.97 1.57
CA GLY A 80 -8.81 7.68 0.89
C GLY A 80 -9.29 6.56 1.81
N ALA A 81 -9.48 5.36 1.24
CA ALA A 81 -9.78 4.14 1.98
C ALA A 81 -8.61 3.16 1.89
N PHE A 82 -8.35 2.43 2.96
CA PHE A 82 -7.27 1.45 3.02
C PHE A 82 -7.65 0.25 3.89
N LEU A 83 -6.98 -0.87 3.66
CA LEU A 83 -7.07 -2.05 4.49
C LEU A 83 -5.86 -2.09 5.44
N VAL A 84 -6.05 -2.53 6.66
CA VAL A 84 -4.97 -2.66 7.64
C VAL A 84 -5.12 -3.95 8.43
N SER A 85 -4.00 -4.65 8.64
CA SER A 85 -3.93 -5.82 9.54
C SER A 85 -4.00 -5.39 11.01
N PRO A 86 -4.47 -6.25 11.93
CA PRO A 86 -4.61 -5.92 13.35
C PRO A 86 -3.30 -5.49 14.02
N ASP A 87 -2.19 -6.08 13.58
CA ASP A 87 -0.83 -5.75 14.06
C ASP A 87 -0.19 -4.56 13.33
N GLU A 88 -0.92 -3.94 12.41
CA GLU A 88 -0.46 -2.85 11.54
C GLU A 88 0.80 -3.19 10.71
N SER A 89 1.15 -4.47 10.58
CA SER A 89 2.32 -4.87 9.80
C SER A 89 2.06 -4.89 8.28
N VAL A 90 0.80 -4.87 7.85
CA VAL A 90 0.40 -4.75 6.44
C VAL A 90 -0.70 -3.71 6.29
N CYS A 91 -0.53 -2.83 5.32
CA CYS A 91 -1.51 -1.83 4.94
C CYS A 91 -1.67 -1.80 3.41
N VAL A 92 -2.90 -1.78 2.92
CA VAL A 92 -3.21 -1.71 1.49
C VAL A 92 -3.97 -0.43 1.21
N MET A 93 -3.30 0.58 0.63
CA MET A 93 -3.96 1.81 0.17
C MET A 93 -4.70 1.52 -1.13
N LEU A 94 -5.98 1.91 -1.18
CA LEU A 94 -6.88 1.68 -2.30
C LEU A 94 -7.07 2.97 -3.11
N CYS A 95 -6.75 2.91 -4.41
CA CYS A 95 -6.85 4.07 -5.31
C CYS A 95 -6.04 5.29 -4.83
N GLU A 96 -4.80 5.06 -4.42
CA GLU A 96 -3.80 6.12 -4.15
C GLU A 96 -3.21 6.56 -5.50
N GLU A 97 -1.93 6.46 -5.78
CA GLU A 97 -1.34 6.69 -7.11
C GLU A 97 -1.70 5.52 -8.05
N ASP A 98 -1.56 4.30 -7.56
CA ASP A 98 -2.00 3.07 -8.19
C ASP A 98 -3.29 2.56 -7.52
N HIS A 99 -4.02 1.64 -8.18
CA HIS A 99 -5.28 1.12 -7.62
C HIS A 99 -5.05 0.33 -6.34
N ILE A 100 -3.93 -0.39 -6.26
CA ILE A 100 -3.53 -1.22 -5.13
C ILE A 100 -2.09 -0.85 -4.78
N ARG A 101 -1.86 -0.43 -3.55
CA ARG A 101 -0.52 -0.18 -3.03
C ARG A 101 -0.37 -0.88 -1.69
N ILE A 102 0.34 -2.02 -1.69
CA ILE A 102 0.56 -2.85 -0.51
C ILE A 102 1.84 -2.36 0.18
N ASN A 103 1.75 -1.97 1.43
CA ASN A 103 2.87 -1.71 2.32
C ASN A 103 2.95 -2.82 3.36
N ALA A 104 4.10 -3.46 3.50
CA ALA A 104 4.34 -4.44 4.55
C ALA A 104 5.63 -4.11 5.31
N PHE A 105 5.63 -4.38 6.60
CA PHE A 105 6.69 -4.02 7.52
C PHE A 105 7.22 -5.26 8.27
N ALA A 106 8.51 -5.25 8.52
CA ALA A 106 9.18 -6.16 9.46
C ALA A 106 10.14 -5.36 10.35
N PRO A 107 10.30 -5.71 11.63
CA PRO A 107 11.25 -5.05 12.51
C PRO A 107 12.69 -5.34 12.09
N GLY A 108 13.57 -4.35 12.23
CA GLY A 108 14.98 -4.48 11.88
C GLY A 108 15.24 -4.64 10.38
N LEU A 109 16.38 -5.22 10.04
CA LEU A 109 16.75 -5.49 8.64
C LEU A 109 16.25 -6.88 8.21
N ASP A 110 14.98 -6.97 7.89
CA ASP A 110 14.32 -8.20 7.45
C ASP A 110 13.33 -7.93 6.29
N PRO A 111 13.84 -7.57 5.11
CA PRO A 111 13.00 -7.33 3.93
C PRO A 111 12.31 -8.61 3.42
N GLU A 112 12.86 -9.78 3.69
CA GLU A 112 12.28 -11.07 3.27
C GLU A 112 10.96 -11.35 3.99
N SER A 113 10.91 -11.19 5.31
CA SER A 113 9.66 -11.32 6.07
C SER A 113 8.62 -10.26 5.67
N ALA A 114 9.05 -9.02 5.44
CA ALA A 114 8.17 -7.97 4.94
C ALA A 114 7.62 -8.33 3.54
N TYR A 115 8.47 -8.85 2.65
CA TYR A 115 8.06 -9.28 1.32
C TYR A 115 7.07 -10.45 1.38
N ALA A 116 7.32 -11.46 2.22
CA ALA A 116 6.42 -12.60 2.37
C ALA A 116 5.00 -12.16 2.79
N LYS A 117 4.89 -11.17 3.70
CA LYS A 117 3.60 -10.60 4.09
C LYS A 117 2.92 -9.87 2.94
N ALA A 118 3.65 -9.03 2.18
CA ALA A 118 3.13 -8.30 1.04
C ALA A 118 2.68 -9.26 -0.06
N ASN A 119 3.50 -10.29 -0.38
CA ASN A 119 3.23 -11.26 -1.43
C ASN A 119 1.95 -12.06 -1.17
N LYS A 120 1.67 -12.43 0.08
CA LYS A 120 0.44 -13.12 0.47
C LYS A 120 -0.83 -12.37 0.07
N VAL A 121 -0.80 -11.04 0.19
CA VAL A 121 -1.91 -10.18 -0.20
C VAL A 121 -1.92 -9.97 -1.72
N ASP A 122 -0.74 -9.79 -2.32
CA ASP A 122 -0.56 -9.61 -3.76
C ASP A 122 -1.09 -10.81 -4.55
N ASP A 123 -0.78 -12.03 -4.10
CA ASP A 123 -1.25 -13.28 -4.71
C ASP A 123 -2.78 -13.34 -4.77
N VAL A 124 -3.48 -12.93 -3.70
CA VAL A 124 -4.95 -12.87 -3.69
C VAL A 124 -5.49 -11.93 -4.77
N PHE A 125 -4.87 -10.77 -4.95
CA PHE A 125 -5.30 -9.83 -5.99
C PHE A 125 -4.98 -10.35 -7.40
N ILE A 126 -3.78 -10.91 -7.60
CA ILE A 126 -3.34 -11.43 -8.91
C ILE A 126 -4.22 -12.61 -9.35
N ASP A 127 -4.56 -13.50 -8.43
CA ASP A 127 -5.34 -14.70 -8.74
C ASP A 127 -6.81 -14.39 -9.04
N ARG A 128 -7.36 -13.30 -8.51
CA ARG A 128 -8.80 -13.02 -8.53
C ARG A 128 -9.22 -11.83 -9.36
N LEU A 129 -8.27 -10.98 -9.76
CA LEU A 129 -8.58 -9.72 -10.44
C LEU A 129 -7.75 -9.59 -11.73
N PRO A 130 -8.27 -8.87 -12.73
CA PRO A 130 -7.55 -8.60 -13.96
C PRO A 130 -6.46 -7.54 -13.71
N ILE A 131 -5.28 -7.97 -13.29
CA ILE A 131 -4.14 -7.08 -13.04
C ILE A 131 -3.51 -6.66 -14.36
N ALA A 132 -3.20 -5.37 -14.49
CA ALA A 132 -2.53 -4.79 -15.64
C ALA A 132 -1.05 -5.26 -15.69
N PHE A 133 -0.76 -6.14 -16.61
CA PHE A 133 0.57 -6.73 -16.82
C PHE A 133 0.88 -6.80 -18.31
N ASP A 134 2.12 -6.51 -18.66
CA ASP A 134 2.68 -6.65 -20.02
C ASP A 134 3.91 -7.56 -19.98
N GLU A 135 4.03 -8.49 -20.91
CA GLU A 135 5.13 -9.48 -20.92
C GLU A 135 6.52 -8.85 -21.02
N ARG A 136 6.63 -7.68 -21.63
CA ARG A 136 7.90 -6.97 -21.81
C ARG A 136 8.18 -5.94 -20.71
N LEU A 137 7.14 -5.31 -20.20
CA LEU A 137 7.23 -4.20 -19.25
C LEU A 137 6.94 -4.61 -17.80
N GLY A 138 6.37 -5.79 -17.58
CA GLY A 138 5.95 -6.25 -16.25
C GLY A 138 4.62 -5.62 -15.80
N PHE A 139 4.45 -5.42 -14.51
CA PHE A 139 3.27 -4.76 -13.96
C PHE A 139 3.20 -3.28 -14.37
N LEU A 140 2.06 -2.90 -14.93
CA LEU A 140 1.84 -1.53 -15.39
C LEU A 140 1.44 -0.63 -14.23
N THR A 141 2.17 0.45 -14.04
CA THR A 141 1.99 1.39 -12.93
C THR A 141 1.78 2.82 -13.44
N ALA A 142 1.13 3.66 -12.62
CA ALA A 142 0.87 5.06 -12.96
C ALA A 142 2.17 5.87 -13.13
N SER A 143 3.20 5.53 -12.35
CA SER A 143 4.53 6.15 -12.46
C SER A 143 5.51 5.20 -13.15
N PRO A 144 6.25 5.65 -14.18
CA PRO A 144 7.26 4.83 -14.86
C PRO A 144 8.35 4.28 -13.91
N VAL A 145 8.62 4.96 -12.80
CA VAL A 145 9.61 4.53 -11.79
C VAL A 145 9.23 3.21 -11.11
N ASN A 146 7.94 2.89 -11.05
CA ASN A 146 7.43 1.67 -10.43
C ASN A 146 7.17 0.55 -11.45
N LEU A 147 7.37 0.80 -12.76
CA LEU A 147 7.12 -0.16 -13.83
C LEU A 147 8.01 -1.39 -13.68
N GLY A 148 7.49 -2.57 -14.04
CA GLY A 148 8.23 -3.83 -13.94
C GLY A 148 7.75 -4.67 -12.76
N THR A 149 8.54 -4.78 -11.71
CA THR A 149 8.15 -5.54 -10.50
C THR A 149 7.11 -4.81 -9.66
N GLY A 150 6.98 -3.50 -9.81
CA GLY A 150 6.19 -2.66 -8.93
C GLY A 150 6.67 -2.67 -7.46
N LEU A 151 7.86 -3.19 -7.22
CA LEU A 151 8.46 -3.40 -5.89
C LEU A 151 9.36 -2.23 -5.50
N LYS A 152 9.18 -1.75 -4.28
CA LYS A 152 10.13 -0.84 -3.61
C LYS A 152 10.49 -1.38 -2.24
N ILE A 153 11.78 -1.42 -1.96
CA ILE A 153 12.32 -1.77 -0.64
C ILE A 153 12.82 -0.48 0.03
N SER A 154 12.45 -0.29 1.29
CA SER A 154 12.90 0.84 2.11
C SER A 154 13.34 0.34 3.48
N VAL A 155 14.29 1.04 4.09
CA VAL A 155 14.80 0.74 5.43
C VAL A 155 14.68 2.00 6.28
N GLY A 156 14.05 1.90 7.44
CA GLY A 156 13.99 2.96 8.43
C GLY A 156 15.25 2.92 9.31
N LEU A 157 15.98 4.04 9.36
CA LEU A 157 17.21 4.16 10.15
C LEU A 157 17.03 5.14 11.30
N HIS A 158 17.65 4.84 12.43
CA HIS A 158 17.76 5.78 13.55
C HIS A 158 19.17 6.41 13.53
N LEU A 159 19.25 7.64 13.03
CA LEU A 159 20.49 8.39 12.81
C LEU A 159 20.46 9.77 13.49
N PRO A 160 20.38 9.85 14.84
CA PRO A 160 20.19 11.12 15.55
C PRO A 160 21.33 12.12 15.32
N ALA A 161 22.55 11.65 15.10
CA ALA A 161 23.71 12.52 14.83
C ALA A 161 23.61 13.21 13.45
N VAL A 162 22.98 12.58 12.46
CA VAL A 162 22.77 13.14 11.11
C VAL A 162 21.68 14.20 11.13
N GLU A 163 20.59 13.96 11.88
CA GLU A 163 19.51 14.95 12.05
C GLU A 163 20.02 16.24 12.69
N HIS A 164 20.91 16.15 13.69
CA HIS A 164 21.51 17.33 14.34
C HIS A 164 22.53 18.06 13.46
N ALA A 165 23.10 17.39 12.48
CA ALA A 165 24.07 18.00 11.54
C ALA A 165 23.41 18.70 10.33
N GLY A 166 22.07 18.71 10.23
CA GLY A 166 21.33 19.40 9.18
C GLY A 166 21.56 18.81 7.79
N GLY A 167 21.78 17.50 7.71
CA GLY A 167 21.90 16.75 6.46
C GLY A 167 20.54 16.37 5.85
#